data_12c09ccb4e761bbbbdae228d2f508989
#
_entry.id   12c09ccb4e761bbbbdae228d2f508989
#
_cell.length_a   1.000
_cell.length_b   1.000
_cell.length_c   1.000
_cell.angle_alpha   90.00
_cell.angle_beta   90.00
_cell.angle_gamma   90.00
#
_symmetry.space_group_name_H-M   'P 1'
#
loop_
_entity.id
_entity.type
_entity.pdbx_description
1 polymer ?
#
loop_
_entity_poly.entity_id
_entity_poly.type
_entity_poly.pdbx_seq_one_letter_code
_entity_poly.pdbx_strand_id
1 'polypeptide(L)'
;MKTVQMGSTTKVLMKEGDELFRQGDEGDSAYMIVYGHLDVLVDNQKKGSMRDGEFFGELALVLDQKRSATIIAGSATELVSISKDNLNELLDSGSDAAKKIINDLCIELSKRSEFQKIPFSRKFLDETLGDENQIITKLAQQIFYRLEKSTTHLD
;
A
#
# COMPACT_ATOMS: atom_id res chain seq x y z
N MET A 1 -14.55 14.48 -5.33
CA MET A 1 -14.02 13.67 -4.23
C MET A 1 -14.31 14.34 -2.90
N LYS A 2 -14.75 13.59 -1.92
CA LYS A 2 -15.15 14.10 -0.62
C LYS A 2 -14.34 13.41 0.48
N THR A 3 -13.87 14.16 1.48
CA THR A 3 -13.12 13.62 2.61
C THR A 3 -13.81 13.91 3.93
N VAL A 4 -13.73 12.96 4.86
CA VAL A 4 -14.28 13.07 6.21
C VAL A 4 -13.25 12.60 7.22
N GLN A 5 -12.85 13.49 8.13
CA GLN A 5 -11.87 13.17 9.17
C GLN A 5 -12.50 12.24 10.20
N MET A 6 -11.79 11.16 10.55
CA MET A 6 -12.23 10.14 11.50
C MET A 6 -11.09 9.77 12.45
N GLY A 7 -10.83 10.65 13.45
CA GLY A 7 -9.71 10.44 14.37
C GLY A 7 -8.37 10.54 13.65
N SER A 8 -7.55 9.48 13.71
CA SER A 8 -6.23 9.43 13.06
C SER A 8 -6.30 9.03 11.58
N THR A 9 -7.49 8.71 11.07
CA THR A 9 -7.69 8.35 9.66
C THR A 9 -8.68 9.29 9.01
N THR A 10 -8.71 9.28 7.67
CA THR A 10 -9.64 10.08 6.88
C THR A 10 -10.37 9.18 5.91
N LYS A 11 -11.69 9.28 5.89
CA LYS A 11 -12.52 8.61 4.88
C LYS A 11 -12.47 9.43 3.60
N VAL A 12 -12.23 8.79 2.47
CA VAL A 12 -12.20 9.41 1.14
C VAL A 12 -13.27 8.77 0.28
N LEU A 13 -14.18 9.57 -0.24
CA LEU A 13 -15.26 9.12 -1.13
C LEU A 13 -14.98 9.63 -2.54
N MET A 14 -14.91 8.71 -3.49
CA MET A 14 -14.59 9.00 -4.89
C MET A 14 -15.73 8.57 -5.80
N LYS A 15 -15.96 9.35 -6.84
CA LYS A 15 -16.85 8.98 -7.94
C LYS A 15 -16.00 8.39 -9.07
N GLU A 16 -16.61 7.61 -9.96
CA GLU A 16 -15.95 7.12 -11.16
C GLU A 16 -15.27 8.28 -11.90
N GLY A 17 -14.01 8.10 -12.25
CA GLY A 17 -13.19 9.09 -12.95
C GLY A 17 -12.43 10.06 -12.06
N ASP A 18 -12.70 10.09 -10.74
CA ASP A 18 -11.94 10.94 -9.83
C ASP A 18 -10.49 10.47 -9.74
N GLU A 19 -9.55 11.41 -9.73
CA GLU A 19 -8.13 11.13 -9.61
C GLU A 19 -7.68 11.33 -8.16
N LEU A 20 -7.09 10.29 -7.56
CA LEU A 20 -6.62 10.36 -6.17
C LEU A 20 -5.26 11.06 -6.07
N PHE A 21 -4.31 10.62 -6.89
CA PHE A 21 -3.00 11.24 -7.02
C PHE A 21 -2.37 10.86 -8.36
N ARG A 22 -1.33 11.59 -8.74
CA ARG A 22 -0.62 11.39 -10.02
C ARG A 22 0.77 10.81 -9.81
N GLN A 23 1.20 10.02 -10.78
CA GLN A 23 2.57 9.56 -10.88
C GLN A 23 3.52 10.76 -10.80
N GLY A 24 4.52 10.66 -9.93
CA GLY A 24 5.50 11.73 -9.71
C GLY A 24 5.15 12.70 -8.57
N ASP A 25 3.91 12.65 -8.06
CA ASP A 25 3.52 13.48 -6.91
C ASP A 25 4.26 13.06 -5.64
N GLU A 26 4.44 14.00 -4.73
CA GLU A 26 4.89 13.67 -3.37
C GLU A 26 3.77 12.91 -2.65
N GLY A 27 4.13 11.92 -1.85
CA GLY A 27 3.18 11.12 -1.10
C GLY A 27 3.11 11.53 0.36
N ASP A 28 1.90 11.77 0.87
CA ASP A 28 1.66 12.15 2.27
C ASP A 28 0.73 11.17 3.00
N SER A 29 0.19 10.18 2.29
CA SER A 29 -0.78 9.24 2.86
C SER A 29 -0.69 7.86 2.21
N ALA A 30 -1.02 6.83 2.98
CA ALA A 30 -1.32 5.50 2.46
C ALA A 30 -2.83 5.28 2.52
N TYR A 31 -3.33 4.29 1.78
CA TYR A 31 -4.76 4.09 1.60
C TYR A 31 -5.14 2.63 1.68
N MET A 32 -6.34 2.36 2.19
CA MET A 32 -6.98 1.05 2.11
C MET A 32 -8.34 1.20 1.44
N ILE A 33 -8.66 0.31 0.51
CA ILE A 33 -9.94 0.31 -0.19
C ILE A 33 -10.98 -0.40 0.68
N VAL A 34 -12.02 0.33 1.09
CA VAL A 34 -13.15 -0.25 1.83
C VAL A 34 -14.09 -0.94 0.84
N TYR A 35 -14.46 -0.27 -0.25
CA TYR A 35 -15.19 -0.86 -1.36
C TYR A 35 -14.91 -0.09 -2.64
N GLY A 36 -15.18 -0.71 -3.78
CA GLY A 36 -15.00 -0.13 -5.10
C GLY A 36 -13.77 -0.66 -5.80
N HIS A 37 -13.34 0.03 -6.87
CA HIS A 37 -12.08 -0.31 -7.51
C HIS A 37 -11.38 0.93 -8.05
N LEU A 38 -10.06 0.83 -8.08
CA LEU A 38 -9.17 1.88 -8.58
C LEU A 38 -8.35 1.34 -9.74
N ASP A 39 -8.20 2.16 -10.77
CA ASP A 39 -7.32 1.86 -11.90
C ASP A 39 -5.94 2.42 -11.64
N VAL A 40 -4.92 1.62 -11.96
CA VAL A 40 -3.51 1.97 -11.79
C VAL A 40 -2.91 2.29 -13.16
N LEU A 41 -2.46 3.52 -13.36
CA LEU A 41 -1.86 3.98 -14.61
C LEU A 41 -0.38 4.33 -14.38
N VAL A 42 0.47 3.84 -15.25
CA VAL A 42 1.90 4.20 -15.30
C VAL A 42 2.18 4.68 -16.71
N ASP A 43 2.75 5.88 -16.84
CA ASP A 43 3.02 6.52 -18.12
C ASP A 43 1.75 6.59 -18.99
N ASN A 44 0.62 6.93 -18.35
CA ASN A 44 -0.71 7.06 -18.95
C ASN A 44 -1.30 5.76 -19.50
N GLN A 45 -0.73 4.61 -19.13
CA GLN A 45 -1.23 3.29 -19.55
C GLN A 45 -1.75 2.54 -18.34
N LYS A 46 -2.94 1.97 -18.45
CA LYS A 46 -3.51 1.14 -17.39
C LYS A 46 -2.68 -0.13 -17.23
N LYS A 47 -2.10 -0.32 -16.05
CA LYS A 47 -1.27 -1.48 -15.71
C LYS A 47 -2.00 -2.50 -14.84
N GLY A 48 -3.11 -2.12 -14.25
CA GLY A 48 -3.87 -3.01 -13.40
C GLY A 48 -4.97 -2.27 -12.66
N SER A 49 -5.58 -2.96 -11.71
CA SER A 49 -6.58 -2.39 -10.83
C SER A 49 -6.44 -2.95 -9.42
N MET A 50 -7.00 -2.22 -8.47
CA MET A 50 -7.06 -2.62 -7.06
C MET A 50 -8.50 -2.61 -6.59
N ARG A 51 -8.82 -3.46 -5.62
CA ARG A 51 -10.19 -3.68 -5.14
C ARG A 51 -10.27 -3.66 -3.63
N ASP A 52 -11.46 -3.95 -3.13
CA ASP A 52 -11.80 -3.99 -1.71
C ASP A 52 -10.73 -4.71 -0.89
N GLY A 53 -10.32 -4.10 0.22
CA GLY A 53 -9.35 -4.67 1.15
C GLY A 53 -7.89 -4.46 0.79
N GLU A 54 -7.57 -3.99 -0.41
CA GLU A 54 -6.17 -3.74 -0.79
C GLU A 54 -5.64 -2.45 -0.19
N PHE A 55 -4.38 -2.48 0.21
CA PHE A 55 -3.64 -1.38 0.80
C PHE A 55 -2.61 -0.88 -0.22
N PHE A 56 -2.46 0.43 -0.37
CA PHE A 56 -1.52 0.99 -1.35
C PHE A 56 -1.02 2.37 -0.93
N GLY A 57 -0.02 2.88 -1.66
CA GLY A 57 0.56 4.19 -1.41
C GLY A 57 1.65 4.19 -0.34
N GLU A 58 1.93 3.04 0.29
CA GLU A 58 2.89 2.90 1.37
C GLU A 58 4.34 3.12 0.94
N LEU A 59 4.69 2.80 -0.31
CA LEU A 59 6.08 2.98 -0.79
C LEU A 59 6.52 4.43 -0.71
N ALA A 60 5.64 5.37 -1.07
CA ALA A 60 5.95 6.79 -1.00
C ALA A 60 6.21 7.24 0.44
N LEU A 61 5.59 6.58 1.41
CA LEU A 61 5.71 6.94 2.83
C LEU A 61 6.89 6.24 3.52
N VAL A 62 6.99 4.92 3.34
CA VAL A 62 8.00 4.10 4.05
C VAL A 62 9.39 4.34 3.49
N LEU A 63 9.52 4.45 2.16
CA LEU A 63 10.79 4.64 1.47
C LEU A 63 11.02 6.10 1.01
N ASP A 64 10.09 7.01 1.35
CA ASP A 64 10.16 8.43 0.99
C ASP A 64 10.30 8.62 -0.53
N GLN A 65 9.56 7.85 -1.31
CA GLN A 65 9.57 7.89 -2.76
C GLN A 65 8.36 8.67 -3.30
N LYS A 66 8.50 9.22 -4.49
CA LYS A 66 7.38 9.83 -5.21
C LYS A 66 6.38 8.75 -5.63
N ARG A 67 5.13 9.16 -5.89
CA ARG A 67 4.09 8.24 -6.37
C ARG A 67 4.53 7.56 -7.66
N SER A 68 4.49 6.24 -7.67
CA SER A 68 4.95 5.43 -8.81
C SER A 68 3.89 5.26 -9.88
N ALA A 69 2.65 5.65 -9.61
CA ALA A 69 1.53 5.50 -10.53
C ALA A 69 0.48 6.58 -10.30
N THR A 70 -0.36 6.77 -11.30
CA THR A 70 -1.58 7.59 -11.20
C THR A 70 -2.73 6.67 -10.81
N ILE A 71 -3.54 7.08 -9.85
CA ILE A 71 -4.68 6.28 -9.35
C ILE A 71 -5.98 7.03 -9.66
N ILE A 72 -6.87 6.35 -10.39
CA ILE A 72 -8.16 6.89 -10.81
C ILE A 72 -9.26 5.92 -10.39
N ALA A 73 -10.37 6.44 -9.86
CA ALA A 73 -11.50 5.61 -9.48
C ALA A 73 -12.18 5.04 -10.74
N GLY A 74 -12.30 3.73 -10.83
CA GLY A 74 -13.00 3.03 -11.89
C GLY A 74 -14.47 2.82 -11.58
N SER A 75 -14.91 3.12 -10.36
CA SER A 75 -16.30 3.09 -9.90
C SER A 75 -16.42 3.98 -8.67
N ALA A 76 -17.63 4.11 -8.12
CA ALA A 76 -17.81 4.72 -6.81
C ALA A 76 -16.94 3.93 -5.80
N THR A 77 -16.09 4.63 -5.07
CA THR A 77 -15.07 4.01 -4.22
C THR A 77 -14.97 4.72 -2.88
N GLU A 78 -14.85 3.94 -1.82
CA GLU A 78 -14.56 4.46 -0.49
C GLU A 78 -13.20 3.96 -0.04
N LEU A 79 -12.36 4.90 0.40
CA LEU A 79 -11.03 4.62 0.93
C LEU A 79 -10.94 5.10 2.37
N VAL A 80 -10.02 4.49 3.12
CA VAL A 80 -9.51 5.04 4.38
C VAL A 80 -8.08 5.44 4.14
N SER A 81 -7.74 6.70 4.41
CA SER A 81 -6.37 7.18 4.31
C SER A 81 -5.73 7.33 5.68
N ILE A 82 -4.44 7.03 5.75
CA ILE A 82 -3.61 7.24 6.94
C ILE A 82 -2.44 8.13 6.54
N SER A 83 -2.20 9.19 7.30
CA SER A 83 -1.12 10.13 7.02
C SER A 83 0.25 9.51 7.31
N LYS A 84 1.30 10.11 6.75
CA LYS A 84 2.67 9.70 7.00
C LYS A 84 2.99 9.68 8.49
N ASP A 85 2.61 10.74 9.22
CA ASP A 85 2.88 10.84 10.65
C ASP A 85 2.17 9.73 11.44
N ASN A 86 0.90 9.49 11.14
CA ASN A 86 0.13 8.44 11.81
C ASN A 86 0.64 7.04 11.47
N LEU A 87 1.07 6.82 10.23
CA LEU A 87 1.68 5.55 9.83
C LEU A 87 3.00 5.34 10.56
N ASN A 88 3.83 6.37 10.65
CA ASN A 88 5.10 6.29 11.37
C ASN A 88 4.89 6.00 12.85
N GLU A 89 3.93 6.67 13.51
CA GLU A 89 3.58 6.38 14.89
C GLU A 89 3.14 4.92 15.08
N LEU A 90 2.34 4.42 14.16
CA LEU A 90 1.88 3.04 14.19
C LEU A 90 3.04 2.07 14.06
N LEU A 91 3.95 2.29 13.10
CA LEU A 91 5.14 1.46 12.90
C LEU A 91 6.06 1.53 14.12
N ASP A 92 6.25 2.71 14.70
CA ASP A 92 7.08 2.89 15.89
C ASP A 92 6.50 2.20 17.12
N SER A 93 5.19 2.03 17.19
CA SER A 93 4.54 1.29 18.27
C SER A 93 4.64 -0.22 18.10
N GLY A 94 5.01 -0.70 16.91
CA GLY A 94 5.20 -2.11 16.62
C GLY A 94 6.52 -2.64 17.15
N SER A 95 6.70 -3.96 17.06
CA SER A 95 7.96 -4.57 17.43
C SER A 95 9.07 -4.21 16.43
N ASP A 96 10.32 -4.29 16.85
CA ASP A 96 11.47 -4.09 15.95
C ASP A 96 11.45 -5.11 14.82
N ALA A 97 10.99 -6.33 15.10
CA ALA A 97 10.85 -7.37 14.09
C ALA A 97 9.84 -6.99 13.01
N ALA A 98 8.69 -6.42 13.40
CA ALA A 98 7.66 -5.98 12.47
C ALA A 98 8.16 -4.83 11.59
N LYS A 99 8.84 -3.85 12.18
CA LYS A 99 9.45 -2.74 11.43
C LYS A 99 10.43 -3.24 10.38
N LYS A 100 11.29 -4.19 10.77
CA LYS A 100 12.28 -4.76 9.87
C LYS A 100 11.62 -5.52 8.73
N ILE A 101 10.59 -6.30 9.03
CA ILE A 101 9.83 -7.04 8.03
C ILE A 101 9.23 -6.09 6.99
N ILE A 102 8.54 -5.06 7.43
CA ILE A 102 7.90 -4.10 6.52
C ILE A 102 8.95 -3.36 5.69
N ASN A 103 10.03 -2.93 6.31
CA ASN A 103 11.10 -2.24 5.59
C ASN A 103 11.74 -3.14 4.52
N ASP A 104 12.05 -4.39 4.88
CA ASP A 104 12.64 -5.35 3.94
C ASP A 104 11.71 -5.65 2.77
N LEU A 105 10.42 -5.82 3.05
CA LEU A 105 9.40 -6.04 2.02
C LEU A 105 9.28 -4.83 1.08
N CYS A 106 9.26 -3.62 1.63
CA CYS A 106 9.17 -2.40 0.83
C CYS A 106 10.40 -2.21 -0.07
N ILE A 107 11.59 -2.50 0.45
CA ILE A 107 12.83 -2.43 -0.33
C ILE A 107 12.75 -3.38 -1.52
N GLU A 108 12.34 -4.63 -1.28
CA GLU A 108 12.22 -5.61 -2.37
C GLU A 108 11.15 -5.17 -3.39
N LEU A 109 10.00 -4.68 -2.91
CA LEU A 109 8.94 -4.23 -3.81
C LEU A 109 9.36 -3.03 -4.67
N SER A 110 10.27 -2.19 -4.18
CA SER A 110 10.76 -1.02 -4.92
C SER A 110 11.75 -1.38 -6.04
N LYS A 111 12.30 -2.58 -6.04
CA LYS A 111 13.23 -3.04 -7.08
C LYS A 111 12.48 -3.36 -8.37
N ARG A 112 13.20 -3.36 -9.48
CA ARG A 112 12.65 -3.86 -10.75
C ARG A 112 12.28 -5.33 -10.58
N SER A 113 11.20 -5.76 -11.26
CA SER A 113 10.64 -7.10 -11.05
C SER A 113 11.65 -8.23 -11.26
N GLU A 114 12.60 -8.09 -12.20
CA GLU A 114 13.63 -9.10 -12.42
C GLU A 114 14.64 -9.24 -11.26
N PHE A 115 14.67 -8.28 -10.35
CA PHE A 115 15.58 -8.29 -9.19
C PHE A 115 14.84 -8.50 -7.86
N GLN A 116 13.52 -8.59 -7.90
CA GLN A 116 12.74 -8.78 -6.69
C GLN A 116 12.89 -10.18 -6.15
N LYS A 117 12.96 -10.29 -4.82
CA LYS A 117 13.03 -11.57 -4.12
C LYS A 117 12.03 -11.53 -2.97
N ILE A 118 11.49 -12.69 -2.65
CA ILE A 118 10.71 -12.84 -1.41
C ILE A 118 11.72 -13.11 -0.31
N PRO A 119 11.90 -12.17 0.66
CA PRO A 119 13.01 -12.25 1.62
C PRO A 119 12.84 -13.35 2.67
N PHE A 120 11.63 -13.86 2.86
CA PHE A 120 11.33 -14.91 3.83
C PHE A 120 10.02 -15.60 3.45
N SER A 121 9.72 -16.72 4.12
CA SER A 121 8.49 -17.49 3.84
C SER A 121 7.26 -16.83 4.44
N ARG A 122 6.08 -17.17 3.90
CA ARG A 122 4.80 -16.75 4.48
C ARG A 122 4.66 -17.25 5.92
N LYS A 123 5.13 -18.44 6.20
CA LYS A 123 5.11 -19.00 7.57
C LYS A 123 5.88 -18.11 8.55
N PHE A 124 7.07 -17.68 8.16
CA PHE A 124 7.89 -16.77 8.97
C PHE A 124 7.17 -15.44 9.20
N LEU A 125 6.55 -14.90 8.15
CA LEU A 125 5.78 -13.67 8.22
C LEU A 125 4.65 -13.79 9.25
N ASP A 126 3.83 -14.82 9.12
CA ASP A 126 2.65 -15.02 9.98
C ASP A 126 3.04 -15.27 11.43
N GLU A 127 4.07 -16.08 11.68
CA GLU A 127 4.56 -16.37 13.02
C GLU A 127 5.15 -15.12 13.69
N THR A 128 5.91 -14.34 12.94
CA THR A 128 6.57 -13.13 13.49
C THR A 128 5.56 -12.03 13.78
N LEU A 129 4.48 -11.92 12.98
CA LEU A 129 3.49 -10.88 13.12
C LEU A 129 2.26 -11.31 13.94
N GLY A 130 2.27 -12.51 14.54
CA GLY A 130 1.09 -13.08 15.19
C GLY A 130 0.45 -12.20 16.27
N ASP A 131 1.26 -11.47 17.02
CA ASP A 131 0.79 -10.61 18.12
C ASP A 131 0.79 -9.12 17.77
N GLU A 132 1.05 -8.79 16.50
CA GLU A 132 1.13 -7.39 16.08
C GLU A 132 -0.24 -6.76 15.86
N ASN A 133 -0.25 -5.43 15.82
CA ASN A 133 -1.41 -4.64 15.46
C ASN A 133 -1.93 -5.09 14.09
N GLN A 134 -3.26 -5.15 13.95
CA GLN A 134 -3.91 -5.60 12.71
C GLN A 134 -3.53 -4.77 11.48
N ILE A 135 -3.32 -3.47 11.64
CA ILE A 135 -2.95 -2.60 10.52
C ILE A 135 -1.55 -2.94 10.04
N ILE A 136 -0.60 -3.13 10.97
CA ILE A 136 0.77 -3.55 10.64
C ILE A 136 0.75 -4.91 9.94
N THR A 137 0.00 -5.86 10.48
CA THR A 137 -0.14 -7.19 9.92
C THR A 137 -0.70 -7.14 8.50
N LYS A 138 -1.78 -6.39 8.29
CA LYS A 138 -2.38 -6.25 6.95
C LYS A 138 -1.45 -5.57 5.97
N LEU A 139 -0.74 -4.53 6.41
CA LEU A 139 0.23 -3.84 5.56
C LEU A 139 1.32 -4.80 5.09
N ALA A 140 1.92 -5.54 6.01
CA ALA A 140 2.96 -6.52 5.69
C ALA A 140 2.44 -7.62 4.75
N GLN A 141 1.25 -8.15 5.03
CA GLN A 141 0.62 -9.19 4.20
C GLN A 141 0.34 -8.69 2.78
N GLN A 142 -0.12 -7.46 2.62
CA GLN A 142 -0.40 -6.88 1.30
C GLN A 142 0.88 -6.67 0.50
N ILE A 143 1.94 -6.17 1.12
CA ILE A 143 3.22 -6.00 0.44
C ILE A 143 3.79 -7.35 0.04
N PHE A 144 3.73 -8.33 0.93
CA PHE A 144 4.17 -9.71 0.65
C PHE A 144 3.40 -10.30 -0.53
N TYR A 145 2.09 -10.13 -0.56
CA TYR A 145 1.23 -10.59 -1.65
C TYR A 145 1.64 -9.97 -2.99
N ARG A 146 1.95 -8.68 -3.01
CA ARG A 146 2.43 -8.01 -4.23
C ARG A 146 3.75 -8.59 -4.71
N LEU A 147 4.66 -8.91 -3.78
CA LEU A 147 5.92 -9.56 -4.13
C LEU A 147 5.69 -10.95 -4.71
N GLU A 148 4.79 -11.73 -4.13
CA GLU A 148 4.43 -13.04 -4.67
C GLU A 148 3.92 -12.92 -6.10
N LYS A 149 3.05 -11.95 -6.37
CA LYS A 149 2.53 -11.72 -7.74
C LYS A 149 3.63 -11.29 -8.71
N SER A 150 4.52 -10.41 -8.28
CA SER A 150 5.63 -9.93 -9.11
C SER A 150 6.59 -11.04 -9.47
N THR A 151 6.95 -11.88 -8.51
CA THR A 151 7.93 -12.96 -8.73
C THR A 151 7.36 -14.11 -9.56
N THR A 152 6.05 -14.36 -9.51
CA THR A 152 5.43 -15.41 -10.33
C THR A 152 5.37 -15.06 -11.82
N HIS A 153 5.49 -13.79 -12.18
CA HIS A 153 5.51 -13.36 -13.58
C HIS A 153 6.87 -13.52 -14.25
N LEU A 154 7.90 -13.91 -13.50
CA LEU A 154 9.27 -14.05 -14.02
C LEU A 154 9.57 -15.46 -14.53
N ASP A 155 8.66 -16.37 -14.37
CA ASP A 155 8.84 -17.78 -14.79
C ASP A 155 8.57 -18.01 -16.27
#